data_70aedd5a5558cbb1b83d2f9a788e8a94
#
_entry.id   70aedd5a5558cbb1b83d2f9a788e8a94
#
_cell.length_a   1.000
_cell.length_b   1.000
_cell.length_c   1.000
_cell.angle_alpha   90.00
_cell.angle_beta   90.00
_cell.angle_gamma   90.00
#
_symmetry.space_group_name_H-M   'P 1'
#
loop_
_entity.id
_entity.type
_entity.pdbx_description
1 polymer ?
#
loop_
_entity_poly.entity_id
_entity_poly.type
_entity_poly.pdbx_seq_one_letter_code
_entity_poly.pdbx_strand_id
1 'polypeptide(L)'
;MRLVAAIVTGAALGLSSSMANAIEEPRYTVVQEHDSFEIREYAPYLVAEVLVPGPSDEAGNQGFRILAGYIFGKNKGERKISMTAPVSQAPAPVRMEMTAPVTQAAAEGGYVVQFVMPGAFTLATLPEPLDERVKLREVPGGRFAVIRYSGTWSETNYREHLETLERGVAAAGLRTSGSPIYSRYNAPFVPWFMRRNEIWLRLM
;
A
#
# COMPACT_ATOMS: atom_id res chain seq x y z
N MET A 1 40.02 1.74 -61.23
CA MET A 1 38.96 1.09 -60.45
C MET A 1 39.08 1.52 -58.99
N ARG A 2 38.32 2.53 -58.59
CA ARG A 2 38.37 3.14 -57.22
C ARG A 2 37.13 2.68 -56.46
N LEU A 3 37.36 1.92 -55.37
CA LEU A 3 36.33 1.55 -54.42
C LEU A 3 36.07 2.76 -53.51
N VAL A 4 34.80 3.21 -53.43
CA VAL A 4 34.31 4.18 -52.46
C VAL A 4 33.68 3.41 -51.31
N ALA A 5 34.29 3.49 -50.14
CA ALA A 5 33.69 2.97 -48.90
C ALA A 5 32.70 3.95 -48.32
N ALA A 6 31.45 3.57 -48.22
CA ALA A 6 30.39 4.35 -47.54
C ALA A 6 30.42 4.04 -46.04
N ILE A 7 30.70 5.08 -45.26
CA ILE A 7 30.59 5.01 -43.78
C ILE A 7 29.12 5.29 -43.41
N VAL A 8 28.45 4.29 -42.88
CA VAL A 8 27.12 4.42 -42.29
C VAL A 8 27.26 4.81 -40.82
N THR A 9 27.01 6.07 -40.52
CA THR A 9 26.98 6.57 -39.15
C THR A 9 25.61 6.24 -38.54
N GLY A 10 25.53 5.20 -37.72
CA GLY A 10 24.34 4.86 -36.96
C GLY A 10 24.14 5.82 -35.80
N ALA A 11 23.13 6.69 -35.87
CA ALA A 11 22.67 7.49 -34.76
C ALA A 11 21.89 6.61 -33.76
N ALA A 12 22.49 6.34 -32.61
CA ALA A 12 21.83 5.70 -31.50
C ALA A 12 20.86 6.71 -30.86
N LEU A 13 19.57 6.59 -31.13
CA LEU A 13 18.52 7.27 -30.40
C LEU A 13 18.44 6.67 -28.99
N GLY A 14 18.99 7.39 -28.02
CA GLY A 14 18.83 7.11 -26.60
C GLY A 14 17.37 7.31 -26.20
N LEU A 15 16.62 6.22 -26.02
CA LEU A 15 15.33 6.22 -25.37
C LEU A 15 15.54 6.54 -23.89
N SER A 16 15.43 7.82 -23.53
CA SER A 16 15.29 8.23 -22.13
C SER A 16 13.94 7.74 -21.64
N SER A 17 13.93 6.56 -21.00
CA SER A 17 12.78 6.08 -20.25
C SER A 17 12.51 7.06 -19.10
N SER A 18 11.51 7.92 -19.27
CA SER A 18 10.93 8.67 -18.15
C SER A 18 10.42 7.62 -17.15
N MET A 19 11.16 7.41 -16.06
CA MET A 19 10.66 6.68 -14.90
C MET A 19 9.50 7.49 -14.35
N ALA A 20 8.27 7.21 -14.78
CA ALA A 20 7.10 7.60 -14.02
C ALA A 20 7.32 7.00 -12.62
N ASN A 21 7.36 7.84 -11.58
CA ASN A 21 7.46 7.38 -10.21
C ASN A 21 6.25 6.47 -9.94
N ALA A 22 6.46 5.18 -10.08
CA ALA A 22 5.47 4.19 -9.71
C ALA A 22 5.25 4.32 -8.20
N ILE A 23 3.99 4.43 -7.78
CA ILE A 23 3.65 4.45 -6.36
C ILE A 23 4.20 3.16 -5.75
N GLU A 24 4.97 3.28 -4.67
CA GLU A 24 5.57 2.13 -4.00
C GLU A 24 4.51 1.23 -3.37
N GLU A 25 4.64 -0.07 -3.54
CA GLU A 25 3.75 -1.11 -3.03
C GLU A 25 4.54 -2.12 -2.20
N PRO A 26 3.90 -2.85 -1.26
CA PRO A 26 4.54 -3.96 -0.57
C PRO A 26 5.06 -4.99 -1.57
N ARG A 27 6.29 -5.44 -1.37
CA ARG A 27 6.90 -6.44 -2.25
C ARG A 27 6.21 -7.79 -2.09
N TYR A 28 5.85 -8.41 -3.20
CA TYR A 28 5.30 -9.76 -3.22
C TYR A 28 5.79 -10.55 -4.44
N THR A 29 5.64 -11.88 -4.35
CA THR A 29 5.77 -12.79 -5.49
C THR A 29 4.43 -13.50 -5.70
N VAL A 30 4.01 -13.67 -6.96
CA VAL A 30 2.89 -14.53 -7.30
C VAL A 30 3.41 -15.96 -7.25
N VAL A 31 2.88 -16.76 -6.33
CA VAL A 31 3.29 -18.16 -6.16
C VAL A 31 2.35 -19.14 -6.88
N GLN A 32 1.12 -18.71 -7.16
CA GLN A 32 0.15 -19.47 -7.93
C GLN A 32 -0.92 -18.55 -8.52
N GLU A 33 -1.34 -18.84 -9.74
CA GLU A 33 -2.45 -18.17 -10.43
C GLU A 33 -3.65 -19.10 -10.52
N HIS A 34 -4.85 -18.57 -10.33
CA HIS A 34 -6.15 -19.19 -10.52
C HIS A 34 -7.00 -18.32 -11.45
N ASP A 35 -8.09 -18.85 -11.99
CA ASP A 35 -8.93 -18.12 -12.95
C ASP A 35 -9.42 -16.75 -12.48
N SER A 36 -9.74 -16.61 -11.17
CA SER A 36 -10.31 -15.40 -10.60
C SER A 36 -9.45 -14.75 -9.53
N PHE A 37 -8.36 -15.36 -9.09
CA PHE A 37 -7.51 -14.83 -8.02
C PHE A 37 -6.08 -15.34 -8.13
N GLU A 38 -5.15 -14.71 -7.43
CA GLU A 38 -3.75 -15.09 -7.31
C GLU A 38 -3.43 -15.46 -5.86
N ILE A 39 -2.49 -16.39 -5.66
CA ILE A 39 -1.84 -16.57 -4.37
C ILE A 39 -0.54 -15.80 -4.41
N ARG A 40 -0.41 -14.83 -3.51
CA ARG A 40 0.78 -13.98 -3.37
C ARG A 40 1.46 -14.23 -2.04
N GLU A 41 2.78 -14.23 -2.05
CA GLU A 41 3.62 -14.23 -0.86
C GLU A 41 4.23 -12.84 -0.67
N TYR A 42 3.81 -12.15 0.38
CA TYR A 42 4.27 -10.80 0.72
C TYR A 42 5.47 -10.88 1.67
N ALA A 43 6.49 -10.07 1.40
CA ALA A 43 7.55 -9.80 2.36
C ALA A 43 7.01 -8.97 3.55
N PRO A 44 7.67 -8.94 4.72
CA PRO A 44 7.33 -8.03 5.79
C PRO A 44 7.38 -6.56 5.31
N TYR A 45 6.45 -5.73 5.79
CA TYR A 45 6.38 -4.31 5.45
C TYR A 45 5.89 -3.46 6.63
N LEU A 46 6.22 -2.18 6.61
CA LEU A 46 5.84 -1.24 7.66
C LEU A 46 4.52 -0.57 7.32
N VAL A 47 3.73 -0.31 8.35
CA VAL A 47 2.48 0.45 8.24
C VAL A 47 2.39 1.52 9.32
N ALA A 48 1.71 2.61 8.97
CA ALA A 48 1.03 3.47 9.91
C ALA A 48 -0.43 3.08 9.93
N GLU A 49 -1.00 2.84 11.10
CA GLU A 49 -2.38 2.39 11.24
C GLU A 49 -3.17 3.18 12.27
N VAL A 50 -4.47 3.21 12.09
CA VAL A 50 -5.42 3.79 13.02
C VAL A 50 -6.67 2.93 13.13
N LEU A 51 -7.16 2.70 14.35
CA LEU A 51 -8.46 2.11 14.61
C LEU A 51 -9.52 3.22 14.57
N VAL A 52 -10.52 3.05 13.72
CA VAL A 52 -11.62 4.01 13.54
C VAL A 52 -12.95 3.32 13.84
N PRO A 53 -13.71 3.77 14.83
CA PRO A 53 -15.05 3.26 15.08
C PRO A 53 -16.03 3.72 14.00
N GLY A 54 -17.16 3.02 13.87
CA GLY A 54 -18.24 3.38 12.95
C GLY A 54 -18.35 2.46 11.73
N PRO A 55 -19.23 2.80 10.78
CA PRO A 55 -19.45 2.00 9.58
C PRO A 55 -18.24 2.06 8.62
N SER A 56 -18.14 1.05 7.78
CA SER A 56 -16.97 0.77 6.94
C SER A 56 -16.59 1.92 5.99
N ASP A 57 -17.55 2.57 5.38
CA ASP A 57 -17.34 3.67 4.43
C ASP A 57 -16.84 4.95 5.12
N GLU A 58 -17.39 5.28 6.27
CA GLU A 58 -16.96 6.42 7.08
C GLU A 58 -15.58 6.18 7.70
N ALA A 59 -15.36 4.98 8.24
CA ALA A 59 -14.09 4.59 8.86
C ALA A 59 -12.92 4.72 7.88
N GLY A 60 -13.08 4.24 6.64
CA GLY A 60 -12.07 4.37 5.61
C GLY A 60 -11.70 5.82 5.31
N ASN A 61 -12.69 6.70 5.17
CA ASN A 61 -12.48 8.12 4.89
C ASN A 61 -11.87 8.88 6.09
N GLN A 62 -12.28 8.54 7.30
CA GLN A 62 -11.73 9.15 8.51
C GLN A 62 -10.29 8.69 8.75
N GLY A 63 -10.01 7.38 8.65
CA GLY A 63 -8.68 6.82 8.78
C GLY A 63 -7.71 7.40 7.76
N PHE A 64 -8.14 7.51 6.49
CA PHE A 64 -7.34 8.15 5.45
C PHE A 64 -6.92 9.57 5.85
N ARG A 65 -7.84 10.42 6.34
CA ARG A 65 -7.51 11.80 6.72
C ARG A 65 -6.50 11.88 7.88
N ILE A 66 -6.61 10.98 8.85
CA ILE A 66 -5.70 10.93 10.00
C ILE A 66 -4.29 10.53 9.51
N LEU A 67 -4.20 9.43 8.74
CA LEU A 67 -2.93 8.91 8.24
C LEU A 67 -2.28 9.84 7.20
N ALA A 68 -3.08 10.48 6.34
CA ALA A 68 -2.60 11.52 5.43
C ALA A 68 -1.98 12.69 6.21
N GLY A 69 -2.61 13.10 7.33
CA GLY A 69 -2.02 14.09 8.22
C GLY A 69 -0.62 13.70 8.69
N TYR A 70 -0.42 12.45 9.08
CA TYR A 70 0.86 11.93 9.52
C TYR A 70 1.94 11.99 8.43
N ILE A 71 1.67 11.49 7.23
CA ILE A 71 2.65 11.48 6.13
C ILE A 71 2.94 12.89 5.59
N PHE A 72 1.99 13.83 5.68
CA PHE A 72 2.16 15.21 5.21
C PHE A 72 2.70 16.17 6.27
N GLY A 73 3.23 15.66 7.40
CA GLY A 73 4.01 16.42 8.34
C GLY A 73 3.41 16.59 9.75
N LYS A 74 2.27 15.95 10.09
CA LYS A 74 1.83 15.87 11.49
C LYS A 74 2.62 14.81 12.26
N ASN A 75 3.95 15.01 12.30
CA ASN A 75 4.90 14.14 12.98
C ASN A 75 6.01 14.98 13.64
N LYS A 76 6.79 14.35 14.54
CA LYS A 76 7.83 15.02 15.33
C LYS A 76 9.20 15.10 14.61
N GLY A 77 9.27 14.78 13.30
CA GLY A 77 10.52 14.71 12.58
C GLY A 77 11.34 13.45 12.89
N GLU A 78 12.65 13.47 12.62
CA GLU A 78 13.53 12.32 12.88
C GLU A 78 13.62 12.00 14.36
N ARG A 79 13.53 10.70 14.72
CA ARG A 79 13.63 10.23 16.12
C ARG A 79 15.02 10.38 16.74
N LYS A 80 16.07 10.58 15.96
CA LYS A 80 17.44 10.71 16.46
C LYS A 80 17.89 12.16 16.53
N ILE A 81 17.75 12.77 17.71
CA ILE A 81 18.65 13.84 18.11
C ILE A 81 19.78 13.18 18.91
N SER A 82 20.98 13.13 18.33
CA SER A 82 22.18 12.94 19.14
C SER A 82 22.26 14.12 20.08
N MET A 83 22.00 13.90 21.37
CA MET A 83 22.17 14.90 22.39
C MET A 83 23.65 15.20 22.60
N THR A 84 24.15 16.19 21.86
CA THR A 84 25.40 16.86 22.21
C THR A 84 25.16 18.36 22.07
N ALA A 85 25.03 19.04 23.23
CA ALA A 85 24.89 20.47 23.47
C ALA A 85 23.48 21.09 23.32
N PRO A 86 23.15 22.16 24.07
CA PRO A 86 21.83 22.75 24.14
C PRO A 86 21.56 23.64 22.93
N VAL A 87 20.97 23.11 21.88
CA VAL A 87 20.33 23.92 20.84
C VAL A 87 18.88 23.50 20.77
N SER A 88 18.00 24.36 21.22
CA SER A 88 16.53 24.20 21.15
C SER A 88 16.06 24.33 19.71
N GLN A 89 16.28 23.32 18.89
CA GLN A 89 15.58 23.16 17.61
C GLN A 89 14.64 21.96 17.73
N ALA A 90 13.33 22.24 17.68
CA ALA A 90 12.35 21.19 17.49
C ALA A 90 12.62 20.54 16.12
N PRO A 91 12.63 19.19 16.02
CA PRO A 91 12.83 18.52 14.73
C PRO A 91 11.80 19.00 13.72
N ALA A 92 12.24 19.34 12.51
CA ALA A 92 11.33 19.75 11.46
C ALA A 92 10.42 18.56 11.06
N PRO A 93 9.11 18.79 10.83
CA PRO A 93 8.20 17.76 10.33
C PRO A 93 8.71 17.14 9.02
N VAL A 94 8.65 15.81 8.91
CA VAL A 94 9.06 15.09 7.70
C VAL A 94 7.83 14.84 6.83
N ARG A 95 7.93 15.20 5.56
CA ARG A 95 6.95 14.79 4.55
C ARG A 95 7.40 13.48 3.92
N MET A 96 6.49 12.51 3.85
CA MET A 96 6.71 11.22 3.22
C MET A 96 5.90 11.12 1.94
N GLU A 97 6.40 10.38 0.97
CA GLU A 97 5.65 10.07 -0.25
C GLU A 97 4.49 9.13 0.08
N MET A 98 3.38 9.29 -0.65
CA MET A 98 2.27 8.34 -0.55
C MET A 98 2.64 7.04 -1.23
N THR A 99 2.37 5.95 -0.54
CA THR A 99 2.51 4.59 -1.06
C THR A 99 1.14 3.95 -1.24
N ALA A 100 1.06 2.83 -1.92
CA ALA A 100 -0.16 2.06 -2.10
C ALA A 100 0.04 0.60 -1.63
N PRO A 101 -1.02 -0.08 -1.22
CA PRO A 101 -2.39 0.40 -1.09
C PRO A 101 -2.69 1.08 0.24
N VAL A 102 -3.85 1.74 0.32
CA VAL A 102 -4.54 2.01 1.58
C VAL A 102 -5.38 0.78 1.92
N THR A 103 -5.12 0.13 3.04
CA THR A 103 -5.84 -1.07 3.44
C THR A 103 -6.82 -0.78 4.57
N GLN A 104 -7.90 -1.57 4.64
CA GLN A 104 -8.91 -1.52 5.67
C GLN A 104 -9.37 -2.93 6.01
N ALA A 105 -9.45 -3.27 7.29
CA ALA A 105 -9.97 -4.54 7.77
C ALA A 105 -10.84 -4.33 9.01
N ALA A 106 -11.88 -5.16 9.17
CA ALA A 106 -12.70 -5.16 10.37
C ALA A 106 -11.88 -5.65 11.57
N ALA A 107 -12.06 -4.97 12.72
CA ALA A 107 -11.44 -5.30 13.98
C ALA A 107 -12.42 -5.04 15.13
N GLU A 108 -12.08 -5.50 16.33
CA GLU A 108 -12.87 -5.20 17.53
C GLU A 108 -12.91 -3.67 17.74
N GLY A 109 -14.10 -3.11 17.86
CA GLY A 109 -14.33 -1.67 18.04
C GLY A 109 -14.36 -0.84 16.77
N GLY A 110 -14.27 -1.44 15.56
CA GLY A 110 -14.38 -0.70 14.29
C GLY A 110 -13.55 -1.28 13.15
N TYR A 111 -12.83 -0.41 12.47
CA TYR A 111 -11.97 -0.78 11.34
C TYR A 111 -10.55 -0.29 11.55
N VAL A 112 -9.59 -1.15 11.31
CA VAL A 112 -8.17 -0.75 11.18
C VAL A 112 -7.94 -0.28 9.75
N VAL A 113 -7.54 0.98 9.62
CA VAL A 113 -7.10 1.58 8.35
C VAL A 113 -5.59 1.72 8.38
N GLN A 114 -4.91 1.32 7.31
CA GLN A 114 -3.45 1.32 7.25
C GLN A 114 -2.95 2.00 5.99
N PHE A 115 -1.85 2.74 6.13
CA PHE A 115 -0.99 3.14 5.03
C PHE A 115 0.30 2.33 5.09
N VAL A 116 0.69 1.75 3.97
CA VAL A 116 2.03 1.17 3.83
C VAL A 116 3.05 2.30 3.93
N MET A 117 4.16 2.07 4.61
CA MET A 117 5.23 3.08 4.70
C MET A 117 6.30 2.83 3.64
N PRO A 118 6.95 3.90 3.13
CA PRO A 118 8.01 3.75 2.14
C PRO A 118 9.13 2.85 2.65
N GLY A 119 9.64 1.96 1.78
CA GLY A 119 10.67 0.97 2.12
C GLY A 119 12.03 1.56 2.53
N ALA A 120 12.22 2.87 2.31
CA ALA A 120 13.41 3.58 2.80
C ALA A 120 13.44 3.75 4.34
N PHE A 121 12.29 3.53 5.03
CA PHE A 121 12.18 3.66 6.47
C PHE A 121 12.27 2.31 7.18
N THR A 122 12.70 2.37 8.43
CA THR A 122 12.58 1.31 9.43
C THR A 122 11.70 1.80 10.57
N LEU A 123 11.23 0.93 11.46
CA LEU A 123 10.48 1.36 12.67
C LEU A 123 11.28 2.38 13.52
N ALA A 124 12.60 2.28 13.50
CA ALA A 124 13.46 3.19 14.24
C ALA A 124 13.64 4.56 13.58
N THR A 125 13.48 4.65 12.25
CA THR A 125 13.67 5.89 11.47
C THR A 125 12.37 6.55 11.06
N LEU A 126 11.21 5.86 11.16
CA LEU A 126 9.91 6.49 10.95
C LEU A 126 9.70 7.64 11.96
N PRO A 127 9.28 8.82 11.50
CA PRO A 127 8.97 9.93 12.40
C PRO A 127 7.88 9.54 13.41
N GLU A 128 7.98 10.04 14.65
CA GLU A 128 6.96 9.79 15.66
C GLU A 128 5.66 10.57 15.31
N PRO A 129 4.47 9.92 15.29
CA PRO A 129 3.22 10.62 15.05
C PRO A 129 2.90 11.65 16.13
N LEU A 130 2.32 12.80 15.75
CA LEU A 130 1.73 13.74 16.71
C LEU A 130 0.36 13.31 17.22
N ASP A 131 -0.36 12.53 16.41
CA ASP A 131 -1.67 11.97 16.76
C ASP A 131 -1.45 10.59 17.42
N GLU A 132 -1.78 10.47 18.69
CA GLU A 132 -1.57 9.24 19.48
C GLU A 132 -2.38 8.04 19.00
N ARG A 133 -3.40 8.27 18.18
CA ARG A 133 -4.19 7.20 17.53
C ARG A 133 -3.40 6.49 16.45
N VAL A 134 -2.44 7.16 15.82
CA VAL A 134 -1.60 6.58 14.79
C VAL A 134 -0.55 5.68 15.44
N LYS A 135 -0.56 4.41 15.07
CA LYS A 135 0.43 3.43 15.51
C LYS A 135 1.32 3.01 14.35
N LEU A 136 2.60 2.85 14.63
CA LEU A 136 3.57 2.36 13.65
C LEU A 136 3.93 0.93 13.99
N ARG A 137 3.83 0.03 13.03
CA ARG A 137 4.25 -1.37 13.23
C ARG A 137 4.72 -2.04 11.96
N GLU A 138 5.41 -3.15 12.13
CA GLU A 138 5.69 -4.10 11.06
C GLU A 138 4.54 -5.10 10.92
N VAL A 139 4.07 -5.29 9.68
CA VAL A 139 3.18 -6.37 9.30
C VAL A 139 4.06 -7.55 8.87
N PRO A 140 3.95 -8.70 9.54
CA PRO A 140 4.69 -9.87 9.13
C PRO A 140 4.24 -10.30 7.74
N GLY A 141 5.18 -10.71 6.93
CA GLY A 141 4.90 -11.28 5.62
C GLY A 141 3.96 -12.48 5.71
N GLY A 142 3.56 -13.00 4.57
CA GLY A 142 2.71 -14.16 4.53
C GLY A 142 2.02 -14.36 3.20
N ARG A 143 1.30 -15.48 3.11
CA ARG A 143 0.58 -15.85 1.89
C ARG A 143 -0.86 -15.35 1.94
N PHE A 144 -1.31 -14.79 0.83
CA PHE A 144 -2.66 -14.27 0.67
C PHE A 144 -3.26 -14.74 -0.65
N ALA A 145 -4.55 -15.07 -0.63
CA ALA A 145 -5.36 -15.16 -1.83
C ALA A 145 -5.85 -13.73 -2.15
N VAL A 146 -5.63 -13.27 -3.37
CA VAL A 146 -5.89 -11.90 -3.79
C VAL A 146 -6.72 -11.86 -5.06
N ILE A 147 -7.89 -11.23 -4.99
CA ILE A 147 -8.67 -10.87 -6.18
C ILE A 147 -8.48 -9.39 -6.51
N ARG A 148 -8.22 -9.08 -7.76
CA ARG A 148 -8.13 -7.72 -8.29
C ARG A 148 -9.38 -7.39 -9.08
N TYR A 149 -9.96 -6.21 -8.83
CA TYR A 149 -11.16 -5.74 -9.51
C TYR A 149 -11.18 -4.22 -9.68
N SER A 150 -12.08 -3.73 -10.52
CA SER A 150 -12.33 -2.30 -10.71
C SER A 150 -13.71 -1.93 -10.18
N GLY A 151 -14.04 -0.64 -10.23
CA GLY A 151 -15.37 -0.17 -9.86
C GLY A 151 -15.39 0.75 -8.65
N THR A 152 -16.60 1.02 -8.18
CA THR A 152 -16.87 1.89 -7.04
C THR A 152 -16.43 1.24 -5.72
N TRP A 153 -16.26 2.05 -4.69
CA TRP A 153 -16.00 1.59 -3.32
C TRP A 153 -17.30 1.32 -2.55
N SER A 154 -18.33 0.79 -3.26
CA SER A 154 -19.60 0.44 -2.64
C SER A 154 -19.52 -0.93 -1.96
N GLU A 155 -20.31 -1.10 -0.93
CA GLU A 155 -20.49 -2.37 -0.21
C GLU A 155 -20.90 -3.51 -1.15
N THR A 156 -21.78 -3.23 -2.12
CA THR A 156 -22.25 -4.22 -3.10
C THR A 156 -21.10 -4.73 -3.97
N ASN A 157 -20.33 -3.81 -4.61
CA ASN A 157 -19.20 -4.18 -5.47
C ASN A 157 -18.15 -4.98 -4.70
N TYR A 158 -17.90 -4.61 -3.44
CA TYR A 158 -17.00 -5.35 -2.58
C TYR A 158 -17.51 -6.77 -2.28
N ARG A 159 -18.76 -6.89 -1.85
CA ARG A 159 -19.35 -8.18 -1.46
C ARG A 159 -19.33 -9.19 -2.59
N GLU A 160 -19.69 -8.78 -3.80
CA GLU A 160 -19.68 -9.62 -4.99
C GLU A 160 -18.28 -10.22 -5.26
N HIS A 161 -17.23 -9.39 -5.12
CA HIS A 161 -15.86 -9.85 -5.34
C HIS A 161 -15.32 -10.67 -4.18
N LEU A 162 -15.70 -10.35 -2.93
CA LEU A 162 -15.37 -11.17 -1.77
C LEU A 162 -15.95 -12.57 -1.89
N GLU A 163 -17.23 -12.69 -2.20
CA GLU A 163 -17.91 -13.98 -2.40
C GLU A 163 -17.26 -14.80 -3.53
N THR A 164 -16.81 -14.12 -4.60
CA THR A 164 -16.10 -14.77 -5.70
C THR A 164 -14.74 -15.31 -5.23
N LEU A 165 -14.00 -14.52 -4.46
CA LEU A 165 -12.72 -14.93 -3.90
C LEU A 165 -12.88 -16.09 -2.92
N GLU A 166 -13.85 -16.03 -2.01
CA GLU A 166 -14.12 -17.07 -1.01
C GLU A 166 -14.50 -18.40 -1.67
N ARG A 167 -15.34 -18.35 -2.71
CA ARG A 167 -15.70 -19.55 -3.49
C ARG A 167 -14.47 -20.15 -4.20
N GLY A 168 -13.62 -19.32 -4.80
CA GLY A 168 -12.41 -19.78 -5.47
C GLY A 168 -11.42 -20.42 -4.50
N VAL A 169 -11.20 -19.79 -3.35
CA VAL A 169 -10.34 -20.31 -2.28
C VAL A 169 -10.85 -21.65 -1.73
N ALA A 170 -12.17 -21.76 -1.49
CA ALA A 170 -12.79 -22.99 -1.03
C ALA A 170 -12.69 -24.11 -2.09
N ALA A 171 -12.92 -23.81 -3.37
CA ALA A 171 -12.78 -24.77 -4.47
C ALA A 171 -11.33 -25.27 -4.63
N ALA A 172 -10.34 -24.43 -4.33
CA ALA A 172 -8.93 -24.80 -4.30
C ALA A 172 -8.51 -25.58 -3.04
N GLY A 173 -9.44 -25.86 -2.10
CA GLY A 173 -9.15 -26.58 -0.85
C GLY A 173 -8.30 -25.78 0.14
N LEU A 174 -8.22 -24.45 -0.02
CA LEU A 174 -7.42 -23.58 0.83
C LEU A 174 -8.24 -23.10 2.04
N ARG A 175 -7.54 -22.78 3.13
CA ARG A 175 -8.15 -22.24 4.35
C ARG A 175 -7.61 -20.83 4.63
N THR A 176 -8.48 -19.97 5.13
CA THR A 176 -8.15 -18.59 5.45
C THR A 176 -8.24 -18.32 6.95
N SER A 177 -7.61 -17.24 7.39
CA SER A 177 -7.65 -16.75 8.76
C SER A 177 -7.79 -15.24 8.83
N GLY A 178 -8.43 -14.73 9.88
CA GLY A 178 -8.66 -13.29 10.07
C GLY A 178 -9.74 -12.73 9.17
N SER A 179 -9.93 -11.41 9.27
CA SER A 179 -10.89 -10.66 8.46
C SER A 179 -10.36 -10.37 7.07
N PRO A 180 -11.23 -10.30 6.04
CA PRO A 180 -10.84 -9.81 4.71
C PRO A 180 -10.21 -8.41 4.78
N ILE A 181 -9.20 -8.17 3.96
CA ILE A 181 -8.51 -6.88 3.85
C ILE A 181 -8.89 -6.22 2.53
N TYR A 182 -9.42 -5.02 2.63
CA TYR A 182 -9.71 -4.15 1.48
C TYR A 182 -8.47 -3.35 1.11
N SER A 183 -8.10 -3.30 -0.15
CA SER A 183 -6.93 -2.58 -0.63
C SER A 183 -7.30 -1.65 -1.77
N ARG A 184 -7.13 -0.34 -1.56
CA ARG A 184 -7.42 0.72 -2.53
C ARG A 184 -6.12 1.33 -3.03
N TYR A 185 -5.91 1.29 -4.34
CA TYR A 185 -4.64 1.72 -4.97
C TYR A 185 -4.71 3.11 -5.62
N ASN A 186 -5.91 3.63 -5.83
CA ASN A 186 -6.10 4.88 -6.55
C ASN A 186 -6.71 5.97 -5.68
N ALA A 187 -6.39 7.22 -6.04
CA ALA A 187 -7.00 8.39 -5.44
C ALA A 187 -8.50 8.51 -5.80
N PRO A 188 -9.32 9.18 -4.97
CA PRO A 188 -10.78 9.29 -5.18
C PRO A 188 -11.19 9.93 -6.52
N PHE A 189 -10.35 10.79 -7.10
CA PHE A 189 -10.62 11.46 -8.38
C PHE A 189 -10.37 10.57 -9.62
N VAL A 190 -9.76 9.39 -9.45
CA VAL A 190 -9.61 8.43 -10.55
C VAL A 190 -10.99 7.88 -10.91
N PRO A 191 -11.40 7.88 -12.21
CA PRO A 191 -12.66 7.30 -12.63
C PRO A 191 -12.83 5.86 -12.13
N TRP A 192 -14.02 5.55 -11.65
CA TRP A 192 -14.29 4.26 -10.98
C TRP A 192 -13.91 3.04 -11.82
N PHE A 193 -14.12 3.07 -13.13
CA PHE A 193 -13.81 1.96 -14.05
C PHE A 193 -12.30 1.77 -14.29
N MET A 194 -11.46 2.76 -13.92
CA MET A 194 -10.00 2.69 -14.01
C MET A 194 -9.33 2.35 -12.67
N ARG A 195 -10.12 2.27 -11.58
CA ARG A 195 -9.56 2.00 -10.26
C ARG A 195 -9.09 0.56 -10.14
N ARG A 196 -7.97 0.36 -9.50
CA ARG A 196 -7.50 -0.92 -8.99
C ARG A 196 -7.92 -1.06 -7.53
N ASN A 197 -8.78 -2.03 -7.26
CA ASN A 197 -9.12 -2.47 -5.92
C ASN A 197 -8.70 -3.92 -5.77
N GLU A 198 -8.40 -4.33 -4.56
CA GLU A 198 -8.10 -5.73 -4.25
C GLU A 198 -8.76 -6.14 -2.93
N ILE A 199 -9.05 -7.42 -2.81
CA ILE A 199 -9.43 -8.06 -1.55
C ILE A 199 -8.41 -9.15 -1.28
N TRP A 200 -7.88 -9.14 -0.06
CA TRP A 200 -6.88 -10.12 0.37
C TRP A 200 -7.45 -10.99 1.49
N LEU A 201 -7.32 -12.29 1.36
CA LEU A 201 -7.61 -13.28 2.40
C LEU A 201 -6.31 -13.94 2.83
N ARG A 202 -5.94 -13.83 4.10
CA ARG A 202 -4.73 -14.49 4.62
C ARG A 202 -4.92 -16.00 4.59
N LEU A 203 -3.97 -16.73 4.01
CA LEU A 203 -3.93 -18.18 3.99
C LEU A 203 -3.27 -18.73 5.28
N MET A 204 -3.76 -19.88 5.72
CA MET A 204 -3.25 -20.60 6.90
C MET A 204 -2.04 -21.46 6.54
#